data_68601dd019bce7d6bf4c4822c14aebbb
#
_entry.id   68601dd019bce7d6bf4c4822c14aebbb
#
_cell.length_a   1.000
_cell.length_b   1.000
_cell.length_c   1.000
_cell.angle_alpha   90.00
_cell.angle_beta   90.00
_cell.angle_gamma   90.00
#
_symmetry.space_group_name_H-M   'P 1'
#
loop_
_entity.id
_entity.type
_entity.pdbx_description
1 polymer ?
#
loop_
_entity_poly.entity_id
_entity_poly.type
_entity_poly.pdbx_seq_one_letter_code
_entity_poly.pdbx_strand_id
1 'polypeptide(L)'
;NFFVYGMAFMISSPAVPVFLVDGLHLAYTPISFAKGLIFHSALIIFTPISGKILGTNNPTKFSGYMFLILVLFPLSLLSAKYFPLWGIYSSPVEILFFTFFLFGSAMSGVTIAWNLSSIYYAPHNEVSNYQGVHVTLTGVRGLFSPALGYIIMQTFSIETALILSSI
;
A
#
# COMPACT_ATOMS: atom_id res chain seq x y z
N ASN A 1 -0.80 15.98 1.36
CA ASN A 1 0.08 14.80 1.22
C ASN A 1 -0.72 13.50 1.03
N PHE A 2 -1.74 13.19 1.86
CA PHE A 2 -2.55 11.96 1.75
C PHE A 2 -3.24 11.75 0.39
N PHE A 3 -3.65 12.83 -0.28
CA PHE A 3 -4.29 12.73 -1.59
C PHE A 3 -3.32 12.21 -2.64
N VAL A 4 -2.15 12.85 -2.78
CA VAL A 4 -1.13 12.47 -3.77
C VAL A 4 -0.62 11.05 -3.52
N TYR A 5 -0.28 10.75 -2.27
CA TYR A 5 0.13 9.42 -1.86
C TYR A 5 -0.93 8.35 -2.20
N GLY A 6 -2.19 8.62 -1.85
CA GLY A 6 -3.26 7.68 -2.15
C GLY A 6 -3.54 7.51 -3.65
N MET A 7 -3.27 8.54 -4.48
CA MET A 7 -3.29 8.39 -5.94
C MET A 7 -2.19 7.43 -6.41
N ALA A 8 -0.95 7.66 -6.00
CA ALA A 8 0.18 6.81 -6.35
C ALA A 8 -0.10 5.34 -5.98
N PHE A 9 -0.51 5.09 -4.73
CA PHE A 9 -0.86 3.75 -4.28
C PHE A 9 -2.01 3.10 -5.09
N MET A 10 -3.07 3.84 -5.41
CA MET A 10 -4.20 3.31 -6.17
C MET A 10 -3.90 3.05 -7.64
N ILE A 11 -2.85 3.66 -8.21
CA ILE A 11 -2.34 3.34 -9.55
C ILE A 11 -1.88 1.88 -9.62
N SER A 12 -1.27 1.34 -8.56
CA SER A 12 -0.87 -0.07 -8.53
C SER A 12 -2.03 -1.06 -8.40
N SER A 13 -3.20 -0.60 -7.99
CA SER A 13 -4.36 -1.47 -7.68
C SER A 13 -4.73 -2.43 -8.84
N PRO A 14 -4.85 -2.02 -10.10
CA PRO A 14 -5.09 -2.95 -11.21
C PRO A 14 -3.84 -3.75 -11.60
N ALA A 15 -2.64 -3.21 -11.40
CA ALA A 15 -1.39 -3.84 -11.82
C ALA A 15 -1.00 -5.02 -10.91
N VAL A 16 -1.24 -4.93 -9.59
CA VAL A 16 -0.84 -5.97 -8.64
C VAL A 16 -1.43 -7.34 -8.95
N PRO A 17 -2.75 -7.54 -9.10
CA PRO A 17 -3.30 -8.87 -9.40
C PRO A 17 -2.82 -9.41 -10.74
N VAL A 18 -2.71 -8.58 -11.77
CA VAL A 18 -2.22 -8.98 -13.10
C VAL A 18 -0.74 -9.38 -13.00
N PHE A 19 0.09 -8.64 -12.29
CA PHE A 19 1.49 -8.96 -12.07
C PHE A 19 1.67 -10.30 -11.35
N LEU A 20 0.85 -10.59 -10.34
CA LEU A 20 0.93 -11.85 -9.59
C LEU A 20 0.57 -13.07 -10.44
N VAL A 21 -0.46 -12.96 -11.29
CA VAL A 21 -0.97 -14.07 -12.11
C VAL A 21 -0.18 -14.19 -13.42
N ASP A 22 -0.08 -13.11 -14.18
CA ASP A 22 0.49 -13.13 -15.52
C ASP A 22 2.01 -12.86 -15.51
N GLY A 23 2.48 -12.01 -14.57
CA GLY A 23 3.89 -11.67 -14.46
C GLY A 23 4.74 -12.67 -13.70
N LEU A 24 4.20 -13.25 -12.62
CA LEU A 24 4.90 -14.24 -11.78
C LEU A 24 4.38 -15.67 -11.97
N HIS A 25 3.33 -15.86 -12.75
CA HIS A 25 2.67 -17.16 -12.98
C HIS A 25 2.29 -17.90 -11.68
N LEU A 26 1.87 -17.15 -10.67
CA LEU A 26 1.51 -17.72 -9.38
C LEU A 26 0.09 -18.28 -9.40
N ALA A 27 -0.09 -19.44 -8.76
CA ALA A 27 -1.40 -19.99 -8.50
C ALA A 27 -2.21 -19.10 -7.52
N TYR A 28 -3.52 -19.19 -7.58
CA TYR A 28 -4.41 -18.40 -6.70
C TYR A 28 -4.24 -18.74 -5.21
N THR A 29 -3.86 -19.96 -4.87
CA THR A 29 -3.70 -20.43 -3.49
C THR A 29 -2.65 -19.61 -2.72
N PRO A 30 -1.37 -19.47 -3.14
CA PRO A 30 -0.39 -18.64 -2.44
C PRO A 30 -0.78 -17.15 -2.43
N ILE A 31 -1.43 -16.66 -3.49
CA ILE A 31 -1.91 -15.26 -3.54
C ILE A 31 -2.98 -15.03 -2.47
N SER A 32 -3.97 -15.93 -2.37
CA SER A 32 -5.03 -15.83 -1.38
C SER A 32 -4.50 -15.97 0.04
N PHE A 33 -3.53 -16.85 0.27
CA PHE A 33 -2.88 -17.00 1.56
C PHE A 33 -2.10 -15.75 1.96
N ALA A 34 -1.33 -15.16 1.03
CA ALA A 34 -0.60 -13.91 1.26
C ALA A 34 -1.54 -12.74 1.61
N LYS A 35 -2.59 -12.54 0.81
CA LYS A 35 -3.58 -11.47 1.00
C LYS A 35 -4.48 -11.71 2.21
N GLY A 36 -4.92 -12.94 2.41
CA GLY A 36 -5.86 -13.29 3.47
C GLY A 36 -5.17 -13.43 4.83
N LEU A 37 -4.20 -14.31 4.94
CA LEU A 37 -3.60 -14.63 6.24
C LEU A 37 -2.43 -13.71 6.58
N ILE A 38 -1.41 -13.64 5.72
CA ILE A 38 -0.16 -12.95 6.05
C ILE A 38 -0.39 -11.44 6.22
N PHE A 39 -1.06 -10.81 5.28
CA PHE A 39 -1.38 -9.38 5.35
C PHE A 39 -2.19 -9.03 6.60
N HIS A 40 -3.29 -9.75 6.87
CA HIS A 40 -4.13 -9.44 8.02
C HIS A 40 -3.48 -9.78 9.36
N SER A 41 -2.68 -10.84 9.44
CA SER A 41 -1.90 -11.14 10.64
C SER A 41 -0.90 -10.03 10.95
N ALA A 42 -0.15 -9.57 9.94
CA ALA A 42 0.76 -8.43 10.10
C ALA A 42 -0.01 -7.17 10.52
N LEU A 43 -1.12 -6.86 9.86
CA LEU A 43 -1.96 -5.71 10.19
C LEU A 43 -2.41 -5.75 11.67
N ILE A 44 -2.91 -6.88 12.15
CA ILE A 44 -3.37 -7.06 13.54
C ILE A 44 -2.21 -6.89 14.53
N ILE A 45 -1.07 -7.53 14.27
CA ILE A 45 0.10 -7.49 15.15
C ILE A 45 0.67 -6.07 15.24
N PHE A 46 0.77 -5.36 14.11
CA PHE A 46 1.40 -4.04 14.05
C PHE A 46 0.47 -2.88 14.41
N THR A 47 -0.87 -3.06 14.38
CA THR A 47 -1.81 -1.99 14.74
C THR A 47 -1.59 -1.41 16.15
N PRO A 48 -1.46 -2.19 17.23
CA PRO A 48 -1.19 -1.63 18.55
C PRO A 48 0.20 -0.97 18.65
N ILE A 49 1.19 -1.49 17.94
CA ILE A 49 2.54 -0.93 17.89
C ILE A 49 2.50 0.44 17.19
N SER A 50 1.87 0.52 16.04
CA SER A 50 1.67 1.75 15.27
C SER A 50 0.89 2.80 16.06
N GLY A 51 -0.15 2.40 16.78
CA GLY A 51 -0.92 3.28 17.66
C GLY A 51 -0.07 3.87 18.78
N LYS A 52 0.78 3.07 19.42
CA LYS A 52 1.71 3.53 20.45
C LYS A 52 2.76 4.50 19.89
N ILE A 53 3.31 4.20 18.70
CA ILE A 53 4.30 5.07 18.04
C ILE A 53 3.65 6.41 17.66
N LEU A 54 2.42 6.41 17.12
CA LEU A 54 1.70 7.64 16.82
C LEU A 54 1.44 8.49 18.07
N GLY A 55 1.06 7.87 19.19
CA GLY A 55 0.81 8.57 20.45
C GLY A 55 2.03 9.29 21.03
N THR A 56 3.24 8.89 20.66
CA THR A 56 4.50 9.48 21.14
C THR A 56 5.21 10.37 20.13
N ASN A 57 4.75 10.41 18.89
CA ASN A 57 5.40 11.12 17.78
C ASN A 57 4.47 12.14 17.12
N ASN A 58 5.09 13.07 16.38
CA ASN A 58 4.34 14.00 15.54
C ASN A 58 3.60 13.21 14.43
N PRO A 59 2.26 13.41 14.28
CA PRO A 59 1.46 12.67 13.28
C PRO A 59 1.96 12.78 11.85
N THR A 60 2.51 13.94 11.46
CA THR A 60 3.07 14.17 10.13
C THR A 60 4.31 13.31 9.88
N LYS A 61 5.23 13.25 10.86
CA LYS A 61 6.44 12.42 10.77
C LYS A 61 6.08 10.94 10.75
N PHE A 62 5.16 10.53 11.62
CA PHE A 62 4.66 9.15 11.66
C PHE A 62 4.08 8.72 10.31
N SER A 63 3.19 9.53 9.71
CA SER A 63 2.63 9.25 8.39
C SER A 63 3.71 9.15 7.32
N GLY A 64 4.72 10.02 7.36
CA GLY A 64 5.85 9.96 6.44
C GLY A 64 6.62 8.64 6.52
N TYR A 65 6.92 8.15 7.72
CA TYR A 65 7.57 6.84 7.90
C TYR A 65 6.72 5.69 7.40
N MET A 66 5.41 5.71 7.65
CA MET A 66 4.51 4.66 7.17
C MET A 66 4.42 4.65 5.63
N PHE A 67 4.43 5.83 5.00
CA PHE A 67 4.48 5.94 3.54
C PHE A 67 5.79 5.43 2.96
N LEU A 68 6.94 5.72 3.59
CA LEU A 68 8.22 5.17 3.16
C LEU A 68 8.26 3.64 3.21
N ILE A 69 7.71 3.05 4.28
CA ILE A 69 7.61 1.58 4.36
C ILE A 69 6.67 1.05 3.27
N LEU A 70 5.58 1.77 2.98
CA LEU A 70 4.61 1.33 1.97
C LEU A 70 5.16 1.42 0.53
N VAL A 71 6.10 2.33 0.25
CA VAL A 71 6.84 2.38 -1.02
C VAL A 71 7.61 1.07 -1.28
N LEU A 72 8.06 0.39 -0.21
CA LEU A 72 8.74 -0.90 -0.34
C LEU A 72 7.83 -2.01 -0.86
N PHE A 73 6.50 -1.88 -0.75
CA PHE A 73 5.55 -2.89 -1.23
C PHE A 73 5.65 -3.13 -2.74
N PRO A 74 5.45 -2.13 -3.63
CA PRO A 74 5.59 -2.35 -5.07
C PRO A 74 7.02 -2.71 -5.48
N LEU A 75 8.05 -2.17 -4.80
CA LEU A 75 9.45 -2.49 -5.09
C LEU A 75 9.79 -3.94 -4.71
N SER A 76 9.37 -4.41 -3.53
CA SER A 76 9.57 -5.80 -3.14
C SER A 76 8.76 -6.77 -4.02
N LEU A 77 7.58 -6.35 -4.49
CA LEU A 77 6.80 -7.13 -5.44
C LEU A 77 7.54 -7.30 -6.78
N LEU A 78 8.14 -6.22 -7.31
CA LEU A 78 9.00 -6.28 -8.50
C LEU A 78 10.20 -7.19 -8.29
N SER A 79 10.82 -7.17 -7.10
CA SER A 79 11.96 -8.04 -6.79
C SER A 79 11.63 -9.54 -6.90
N ALA A 80 10.36 -9.91 -6.70
CA ALA A 80 9.91 -11.30 -6.86
C ALA A 80 10.08 -11.84 -8.28
N LYS A 81 10.13 -10.98 -9.30
CA LYS A 81 10.41 -11.36 -10.69
C LYS A 81 11.90 -11.55 -10.95
N TYR A 82 12.74 -10.72 -10.35
CA TYR A 82 14.16 -10.63 -10.71
C TYR A 82 15.08 -11.44 -9.78
N PHE A 83 14.80 -11.50 -8.48
CA PHE A 83 15.68 -12.17 -7.51
C PHE A 83 15.81 -13.68 -7.73
N PRO A 84 14.79 -14.45 -8.13
CA PRO A 84 14.97 -15.85 -8.52
C PRO A 84 15.92 -16.02 -9.70
N LEU A 85 15.91 -15.10 -10.67
CA LEU A 85 16.82 -15.10 -11.82
C LEU A 85 18.27 -14.85 -11.42
N TRP A 86 18.50 -14.17 -10.30
CA TRP A 86 19.85 -13.89 -9.75
C TRP A 86 20.30 -14.94 -8.71
N GLY A 87 19.49 -15.98 -8.46
CA GLY A 87 19.80 -17.03 -7.50
C GLY A 87 19.71 -16.60 -6.03
N ILE A 88 19.05 -15.47 -5.74
CA ILE A 88 18.93 -14.95 -4.36
C ILE A 88 17.84 -15.70 -3.60
N TYR A 89 16.75 -16.09 -4.28
CA TYR A 89 15.65 -16.87 -3.72
C TYR A 89 15.29 -18.03 -4.67
N SER A 90 14.82 -19.12 -4.09
CA SER A 90 14.42 -20.33 -4.84
C SER A 90 13.03 -20.19 -5.46
N SER A 91 12.16 -19.36 -4.90
CA SER A 91 10.76 -19.23 -5.30
C SER A 91 10.22 -17.81 -5.17
N PRO A 92 9.45 -17.29 -6.13
CA PRO A 92 8.77 -16.00 -6.00
C PRO A 92 7.70 -15.98 -4.89
N VAL A 93 7.24 -17.14 -4.42
CA VAL A 93 6.26 -17.25 -3.31
C VAL A 93 6.83 -16.74 -1.99
N GLU A 94 8.12 -16.99 -1.72
CA GLU A 94 8.78 -16.52 -0.48
C GLU A 94 8.79 -14.99 -0.44
N ILE A 95 9.15 -14.35 -1.55
CA ILE A 95 9.16 -12.90 -1.65
C ILE A 95 7.73 -12.35 -1.57
N LEU A 96 6.75 -13.03 -2.19
CA LEU A 96 5.34 -12.66 -2.07
C LEU A 96 4.89 -12.59 -0.61
N PHE A 97 5.22 -13.60 0.20
CA PHE A 97 4.84 -13.63 1.60
C PHE A 97 5.50 -12.50 2.40
N PHE A 98 6.78 -12.26 2.17
CA PHE A 98 7.49 -11.13 2.76
C PHE A 98 6.89 -9.78 2.35
N THR A 99 6.57 -9.61 1.06
CA THR A 99 5.94 -8.41 0.52
C THR A 99 4.58 -8.11 1.17
N PHE A 100 3.73 -9.12 1.32
CA PHE A 100 2.42 -8.93 1.97
C PHE A 100 2.53 -8.75 3.49
N PHE A 101 3.55 -9.29 4.14
CA PHE A 101 3.86 -8.98 5.52
C PHE A 101 4.28 -7.50 5.70
N LEU A 102 5.18 -7.00 4.86
CA LEU A 102 5.56 -5.57 4.83
C LEU A 102 4.34 -4.68 4.56
N PHE A 103 3.52 -5.07 3.60
CA PHE A 103 2.30 -4.35 3.25
C PHE A 103 1.33 -4.25 4.44
N GLY A 104 1.06 -5.35 5.13
CA GLY A 104 0.20 -5.37 6.31
C GLY A 104 0.76 -4.51 7.45
N SER A 105 2.06 -4.59 7.69
CA SER A 105 2.73 -3.78 8.72
C SER A 105 2.65 -2.28 8.43
N ALA A 106 2.90 -1.85 7.20
CA ALA A 106 2.77 -0.46 6.79
C ALA A 106 1.32 0.03 6.84
N MET A 107 0.38 -0.79 6.34
CA MET A 107 -1.05 -0.45 6.33
C MET A 107 -1.65 -0.31 7.73
N SER A 108 -1.08 -0.96 8.75
CA SER A 108 -1.50 -0.75 10.14
C SER A 108 -1.34 0.71 10.57
N GLY A 109 -0.21 1.32 10.27
CA GLY A 109 0.06 2.73 10.57
C GLY A 109 -0.69 3.69 9.66
N VAL A 110 -0.75 3.39 8.36
CA VAL A 110 -1.49 4.21 7.38
C VAL A 110 -2.97 4.28 7.74
N THR A 111 -3.59 3.16 8.12
CA THR A 111 -5.02 3.12 8.51
C THR A 111 -5.29 3.96 9.76
N ILE A 112 -4.41 3.89 10.76
CA ILE A 112 -4.53 4.71 11.97
C ILE A 112 -4.37 6.19 11.62
N ALA A 113 -3.30 6.56 10.89
CA ALA A 113 -3.06 7.92 10.48
C ALA A 113 -4.21 8.49 9.65
N TRP A 114 -4.78 7.68 8.76
CA TRP A 114 -5.93 8.02 7.94
C TRP A 114 -7.17 8.35 8.77
N ASN A 115 -7.52 7.49 9.71
CA ASN A 115 -8.73 7.66 10.51
C ASN A 115 -8.61 8.79 11.53
N LEU A 116 -7.41 9.06 12.05
CA LEU A 116 -7.17 10.06 13.10
C LEU A 116 -6.70 11.42 12.56
N SER A 117 -6.38 11.54 11.26
CA SER A 117 -5.81 12.77 10.70
C SER A 117 -6.71 13.99 10.90
N SER A 118 -8.03 13.86 10.71
CA SER A 118 -8.97 14.94 10.94
C SER A 118 -8.99 15.43 12.41
N ILE A 119 -8.82 14.53 13.36
CA ILE A 119 -8.78 14.86 14.79
C ILE A 119 -7.52 15.66 15.13
N TYR A 120 -6.38 15.34 14.50
CA TYR A 120 -5.11 16.01 14.77
C TYR A 120 -4.97 17.38 14.11
N TYR A 121 -5.60 17.60 12.95
CA TYR A 121 -5.38 18.80 12.15
C TYR A 121 -6.58 19.74 12.08
N ALA A 122 -7.77 19.31 12.46
CA ALA A 122 -8.96 20.15 12.45
C ALA A 122 -9.13 20.89 13.79
N PRO A 123 -9.68 22.13 13.78
CA PRO A 123 -10.25 22.74 14.97
C PRO A 123 -11.31 21.83 15.56
N HIS A 124 -11.45 21.85 16.90
CA HIS A 124 -12.29 20.89 17.62
C HIS A 124 -13.76 20.86 17.18
N ASN A 125 -14.28 22.00 16.75
CA ASN A 125 -15.64 22.16 16.24
C ASN A 125 -15.80 21.84 14.74
N GLU A 126 -14.70 21.57 14.00
CA GLU A 126 -14.73 21.36 12.55
C GLU A 126 -14.25 19.97 12.12
N VAL A 127 -13.96 19.06 13.05
CA VAL A 127 -13.45 17.71 12.77
C VAL A 127 -14.33 16.96 11.77
N SER A 128 -15.65 17.09 11.87
CA SER A 128 -16.59 16.45 10.95
C SER A 128 -16.46 16.98 9.51
N ASN A 129 -16.29 18.30 9.34
CA ASN A 129 -16.13 18.93 8.03
C ASN A 129 -14.82 18.49 7.37
N TYR A 130 -13.72 18.49 8.14
CA TYR A 130 -12.41 18.01 7.66
C TYR A 130 -12.45 16.54 7.26
N GLN A 131 -13.15 15.71 8.05
CA GLN A 131 -13.34 14.30 7.72
C GLN A 131 -14.18 14.12 6.45
N GLY A 132 -15.25 14.92 6.30
CA GLY A 132 -16.07 14.91 5.09
C GLY A 132 -15.28 15.25 3.83
N VAL A 133 -14.45 16.30 3.86
CA VAL A 133 -13.54 16.67 2.76
C VAL A 133 -12.54 15.55 2.49
N HIS A 134 -11.96 14.97 3.53
CA HIS A 134 -10.98 13.88 3.40
C HIS A 134 -11.59 12.65 2.71
N VAL A 135 -12.78 12.23 3.11
CA VAL A 135 -13.50 11.09 2.50
C VAL A 135 -13.90 11.40 1.06
N THR A 136 -14.38 12.62 0.78
CA THR A 136 -14.74 13.04 -0.58
C THR A 136 -13.53 12.99 -1.52
N LEU A 137 -12.40 13.56 -1.11
CA LEU A 137 -11.14 13.49 -1.88
C LEU A 137 -10.65 12.06 -2.09
N THR A 138 -10.91 11.18 -1.11
CA THR A 138 -10.64 9.75 -1.24
C THR A 138 -11.50 9.09 -2.32
N GLY A 139 -12.80 9.40 -2.33
CA GLY A 139 -13.71 8.92 -3.37
C GLY A 139 -13.29 9.37 -4.76
N VAL A 140 -12.95 10.66 -4.91
CA VAL A 140 -12.47 11.22 -6.19
C VAL A 140 -11.23 10.49 -6.69
N ARG A 141 -10.19 10.35 -5.86
CA ARG A 141 -8.99 9.63 -6.28
C ARG A 141 -9.24 8.14 -6.55
N GLY A 142 -10.15 7.51 -5.78
CA GLY A 142 -10.54 6.11 -5.97
C GLY A 142 -11.21 5.85 -7.31
N LEU A 143 -11.85 6.87 -7.88
CA LEU A 143 -12.45 6.80 -9.20
C LEU A 143 -11.41 6.92 -10.33
N PHE A 144 -10.48 7.88 -10.22
CA PHE A 144 -9.56 8.20 -11.31
C PHE A 144 -8.25 7.39 -11.25
N SER A 145 -7.70 7.13 -10.07
CA SER A 145 -6.36 6.53 -9.96
C SER A 145 -6.27 5.10 -10.50
N PRO A 146 -7.23 4.19 -10.24
CA PRO A 146 -7.20 2.87 -10.86
C PRO A 146 -7.33 2.90 -12.39
N ALA A 147 -8.14 3.84 -12.92
CA ALA A 147 -8.28 4.02 -14.36
C ALA A 147 -6.95 4.50 -14.99
N LEU A 148 -6.27 5.45 -14.34
CA LEU A 148 -4.93 5.87 -14.76
C LEU A 148 -3.93 4.70 -14.68
N GLY A 149 -3.96 3.91 -13.61
CA GLY A 149 -3.13 2.72 -13.46
C GLY A 149 -3.35 1.71 -14.59
N TYR A 150 -4.59 1.46 -14.96
CA TYR A 150 -4.93 0.60 -16.09
C TYR A 150 -4.39 1.16 -17.42
N ILE A 151 -4.56 2.45 -17.68
CA ILE A 151 -4.04 3.11 -18.90
C ILE A 151 -2.52 2.99 -18.96
N ILE A 152 -1.82 3.27 -17.85
CA ILE A 152 -0.36 3.16 -17.77
C ILE A 152 0.09 1.73 -18.05
N MET A 153 -0.58 0.75 -17.45
CA MET A 153 -0.29 -0.67 -17.66
C MET A 153 -0.48 -1.09 -19.11
N GLN A 154 -1.52 -0.61 -19.80
CA GLN A 154 -1.79 -0.93 -21.20
C GLN A 154 -0.85 -0.20 -22.17
N THR A 155 -0.43 1.03 -21.85
CA THR A 155 0.37 1.88 -22.75
C THR A 155 1.87 1.58 -22.63
N PHE A 156 2.34 1.27 -21.43
CA PHE A 156 3.77 1.04 -21.13
C PHE A 156 4.02 -0.40 -20.71
N SER A 157 3.84 -0.69 -19.41
CA SER A 157 3.97 -2.03 -18.86
C SER A 157 3.39 -2.11 -17.43
N ILE A 158 3.21 -3.35 -16.94
CA ILE A 158 2.78 -3.61 -15.55
C ILE A 158 3.85 -3.10 -14.58
N GLU A 159 5.13 -3.33 -14.90
CA GLU A 159 6.26 -2.89 -14.09
C GLU A 159 6.31 -1.35 -13.98
N THR A 160 6.04 -0.65 -15.07
CA THR A 160 5.97 0.82 -15.07
C THR A 160 4.88 1.32 -14.11
N ALA A 161 3.70 0.69 -14.11
CA ALA A 161 2.63 1.05 -13.18
C ALA A 161 3.03 0.81 -11.71
N LEU A 162 3.75 -0.28 -11.41
CA LEU A 162 4.29 -0.57 -10.08
C LEU A 162 5.39 0.41 -9.66
N ILE A 163 6.31 0.78 -10.55
CA ILE A 163 7.35 1.78 -10.29
C ILE A 163 6.74 3.15 -10.02
N LEU A 164 5.82 3.61 -10.86
CA LEU A 164 5.15 4.90 -10.68
C LEU A 164 4.34 4.97 -9.38
N SER A 165 3.82 3.84 -8.92
CA SER A 165 3.13 3.78 -7.63
C SER A 165 4.07 3.88 -6.42
N SER A 166 5.38 3.75 -6.62
CA SER A 166 6.41 3.85 -5.57
C SER A 166 7.04 5.25 -5.46
N ILE A 167 6.69 6.17 -6.37
CA ILE A 167 7.16 7.57 -6.38
C ILE A 167 6.14 8.47 -5.69
#